data_2efc7fc112bc93206ec3244eac2c850d
#
_entry.id   2efc7fc112bc93206ec3244eac2c850d
#
_cell.length_a   1.000
_cell.length_b   1.000
_cell.length_c   1.000
_cell.angle_alpha   90.00
_cell.angle_beta   90.00
_cell.angle_gamma   90.00
#
_symmetry.space_group_name_H-M   'P 1'
#
loop_
_entity.id
_entity.type
_entity.pdbx_description
1 polymer ?
#
loop_
_entity_poly.entity_id
_entity_poly.type
_entity_poly.pdbx_seq_one_letter_code
_entity_poly.pdbx_strand_id
1 'polypeptide(L)'
;MTKISLAIPTCESEGKGAEFIEDLFRTIEIQQFKDYNVLVSDHSVDNSVKNVCRAYQDIINVKYIRNPEDRGNGPANTNNAIDLCDGEIIKVMFQDDFFYDDEALGKIYDALSTSDKTWLVCGSNHTRDDGNSFYWDLMPKWNDQIINGVNTISSPSVIAFKNGIKERFETNVRMMMDCEFYYTMDKAHGQPVYLHDVLVSNRVHDGQVSQRITADPKYYEQMKKEIDYCFNKHGVNHNEV
;
A
#
# COMPACT_ATOMS: atom_id res chain seq x y z
N MET A 1 9.12 -17.14 -13.90
CA MET A 1 9.04 -15.84 -13.19
C MET A 1 7.65 -15.77 -12.59
N THR A 2 7.53 -15.44 -11.32
CA THR A 2 6.24 -15.29 -10.64
C THR A 2 5.43 -14.16 -11.28
N LYS A 3 4.12 -14.30 -11.37
CA LYS A 3 3.26 -13.29 -12.01
C LYS A 3 3.04 -12.06 -11.13
N ILE A 4 2.74 -12.28 -9.85
CA ILE A 4 2.54 -11.19 -8.88
C ILE A 4 3.48 -11.38 -7.69
N SER A 5 4.20 -10.32 -7.31
CA SER A 5 4.84 -10.21 -5.99
C SER A 5 4.03 -9.25 -5.11
N LEU A 6 3.64 -9.72 -3.92
CA LEU A 6 3.02 -8.87 -2.91
C LEU A 6 4.12 -8.22 -2.06
N ALA A 7 4.23 -6.90 -2.11
CA ALA A 7 5.15 -6.11 -1.30
C ALA A 7 4.46 -5.66 -0.01
N ILE A 8 4.85 -6.25 1.12
CA ILE A 8 4.18 -6.03 2.41
C ILE A 8 5.16 -5.40 3.41
N PRO A 9 5.08 -4.08 3.63
CA PRO A 9 5.78 -3.43 4.74
C PRO A 9 5.05 -3.74 6.05
N THR A 10 5.80 -4.15 7.08
CA THR A 10 5.23 -4.48 8.38
C THR A 10 5.98 -3.83 9.54
N CYS A 11 5.30 -3.67 10.64
CA CYS A 11 5.88 -3.26 11.90
C CYS A 11 4.96 -3.70 13.04
N GLU A 12 5.53 -4.31 14.10
CA GLU A 12 4.78 -4.51 15.32
C GLU A 12 4.55 -3.17 16.00
N SER A 13 3.30 -2.85 16.26
CA SER A 13 2.88 -1.65 16.94
C SER A 13 1.73 -1.98 17.89
N GLU A 14 1.90 -1.70 19.16
CA GLU A 14 0.87 -1.82 20.19
C GLU A 14 0.23 -3.23 20.30
N GLY A 15 0.96 -4.28 19.93
CA GLY A 15 0.50 -5.67 19.95
C GLY A 15 -0.38 -6.07 18.77
N LYS A 16 -0.53 -5.22 17.74
CA LYS A 16 -1.44 -5.43 16.62
C LYS A 16 -0.77 -5.90 15.32
N GLY A 17 0.54 -5.70 15.17
CA GLY A 17 1.22 -6.01 13.91
C GLY A 17 1.11 -7.48 13.51
N ALA A 18 1.27 -8.40 14.47
CA ALA A 18 1.14 -9.84 14.22
C ALA A 18 -0.31 -10.25 13.88
N GLU A 19 -1.30 -9.67 14.56
CA GLU A 19 -2.71 -9.91 14.31
C GLU A 19 -3.11 -9.46 12.90
N PHE A 20 -2.76 -8.23 12.54
CA PHE A 20 -3.10 -7.65 11.24
C PHE A 20 -2.48 -8.42 10.07
N ILE A 21 -1.20 -8.79 10.18
CA ILE A 21 -0.56 -9.54 9.09
C ILE A 21 -1.12 -10.97 8.98
N GLU A 22 -1.55 -11.59 10.06
CA GLU A 22 -2.20 -12.90 10.02
C GLU A 22 -3.55 -12.81 9.31
N ASP A 23 -4.35 -11.80 9.58
CA ASP A 23 -5.62 -11.57 8.90
C ASP A 23 -5.41 -11.32 7.41
N LEU A 24 -4.43 -10.49 7.03
CA LEU A 24 -4.05 -10.29 5.63
C LEU A 24 -3.66 -11.63 4.98
N PHE A 25 -2.83 -12.44 5.63
CA PHE A 25 -2.39 -13.73 5.08
C PHE A 25 -3.54 -14.71 4.85
N ARG A 26 -4.55 -14.72 5.70
CA ARG A 26 -5.78 -15.51 5.49
C ARG A 26 -6.50 -15.11 4.21
N THR A 27 -6.55 -13.82 3.88
CA THR A 27 -7.17 -13.35 2.63
C THR A 27 -6.29 -13.60 1.39
N ILE A 28 -4.97 -13.71 1.55
CA ILE A 28 -4.05 -14.14 0.49
C ILE A 28 -4.18 -15.64 0.24
N GLU A 29 -4.29 -16.45 1.28
CA GLU A 29 -4.41 -17.91 1.19
C GLU A 29 -5.59 -18.35 0.35
N ILE A 30 -6.74 -17.68 0.49
CA ILE A 30 -7.98 -18.02 -0.22
C ILE A 30 -8.02 -17.51 -1.67
N GLN A 31 -7.08 -16.65 -2.12
CA GLN A 31 -7.08 -16.15 -3.49
C GLN A 31 -7.11 -17.31 -4.50
N GLN A 32 -7.94 -17.20 -5.53
CA GLN A 32 -8.03 -18.20 -6.60
C GLN A 32 -6.79 -18.17 -7.51
N PHE A 33 -6.23 -16.99 -7.76
CA PHE A 33 -4.98 -16.81 -8.48
C PHE A 33 -3.81 -17.24 -7.61
N LYS A 34 -3.01 -18.24 -8.07
CA LYS A 34 -1.95 -18.89 -7.25
C LYS A 34 -0.52 -18.58 -7.70
N ASP A 35 -0.31 -17.91 -8.83
CA ASP A 35 1.05 -17.58 -9.32
C ASP A 35 1.54 -16.27 -8.69
N TYR A 36 1.73 -16.31 -7.37
CA TYR A 36 2.25 -15.19 -6.58
C TYR A 36 3.30 -15.63 -5.57
N ASN A 37 4.07 -14.66 -5.08
CA ASN A 37 4.88 -14.76 -3.86
C ASN A 37 4.65 -13.55 -2.95
N VAL A 38 5.00 -13.69 -1.67
CA VAL A 38 4.78 -12.69 -0.63
C VAL A 38 6.12 -12.25 -0.05
N LEU A 39 6.46 -10.98 -0.19
CA LEU A 39 7.71 -10.37 0.28
C LEU A 39 7.39 -9.45 1.45
N VAL A 40 7.83 -9.84 2.65
CA VAL A 40 7.60 -9.10 3.89
C VAL A 40 8.87 -8.39 4.34
N SER A 41 8.81 -7.07 4.40
CA SER A 41 9.84 -6.20 5.00
C SER A 41 9.38 -5.75 6.38
N ASP A 42 10.10 -6.15 7.43
CA ASP A 42 9.64 -6.01 8.81
C ASP A 42 10.51 -5.06 9.63
N HIS A 43 9.93 -3.97 10.10
CA HIS A 43 10.52 -2.99 11.02
C HIS A 43 10.34 -3.33 12.51
N SER A 44 9.69 -4.44 12.87
CA SER A 44 9.49 -4.83 14.27
C SER A 44 10.80 -5.01 15.02
N VAL A 45 10.77 -4.83 16.31
CA VAL A 45 11.90 -5.12 17.22
C VAL A 45 11.87 -6.57 17.70
N ASP A 46 10.67 -7.09 17.99
CA ASP A 46 10.44 -8.44 18.46
C ASP A 46 10.22 -9.47 17.33
N ASN A 47 9.80 -10.67 17.68
CA ASN A 47 9.61 -11.75 16.69
C ASN A 47 8.13 -12.07 16.44
N SER A 48 7.19 -11.27 16.85
CA SER A 48 5.76 -11.54 16.68
C SER A 48 5.38 -11.70 15.22
N VAL A 49 5.65 -10.68 14.39
CA VAL A 49 5.45 -10.70 12.93
C VAL A 49 6.25 -11.83 12.27
N LYS A 50 7.52 -12.01 12.64
CA LYS A 50 8.37 -13.10 12.12
C LYS A 50 7.77 -14.49 12.33
N ASN A 51 7.18 -14.71 13.50
CA ASN A 51 6.58 -16.00 13.84
C ASN A 51 5.36 -16.30 12.97
N VAL A 52 4.52 -15.29 12.70
CA VAL A 52 3.40 -15.42 11.76
C VAL A 52 3.92 -15.72 10.34
N CYS A 53 4.89 -14.96 9.84
CA CYS A 53 5.50 -15.21 8.52
C CYS A 53 6.04 -16.63 8.40
N ARG A 54 6.68 -17.16 9.45
CA ARG A 54 7.18 -18.53 9.47
C ARG A 54 6.05 -19.56 9.42
N ALA A 55 4.93 -19.33 10.10
CA ALA A 55 3.79 -20.23 10.08
C ALA A 55 3.14 -20.34 8.70
N TYR A 56 3.16 -19.25 7.93
CA TYR A 56 2.57 -19.19 6.59
C TYR A 56 3.58 -19.43 5.44
N GLN A 57 4.85 -19.67 5.74
CA GLN A 57 5.92 -19.73 4.74
C GLN A 57 5.62 -20.70 3.60
N ASP A 58 5.14 -21.89 3.92
CA ASP A 58 4.86 -22.95 2.95
C ASP A 58 3.41 -22.93 2.43
N ILE A 59 2.55 -22.07 3.02
CA ILE A 59 1.14 -21.96 2.64
C ILE A 59 0.96 -20.95 1.51
N ILE A 60 1.56 -19.74 1.65
CA ILE A 60 1.42 -18.65 0.69
C ILE A 60 2.76 -18.12 0.16
N ASN A 61 3.80 -18.97 0.18
CA ASN A 61 5.14 -18.64 -0.34
C ASN A 61 5.71 -17.33 0.23
N VAL A 62 5.77 -17.21 1.57
CA VAL A 62 6.29 -16.02 2.27
C VAL A 62 7.81 -16.02 2.32
N LYS A 63 8.41 -14.92 1.86
CA LYS A 63 9.81 -14.57 2.08
C LYS A 63 9.87 -13.38 3.04
N TYR A 64 10.35 -13.64 4.25
CA TYR A 64 10.46 -12.66 5.32
C TYR A 64 11.87 -12.08 5.44
N ILE A 65 11.98 -10.76 5.56
CA ILE A 65 13.22 -10.06 5.85
C ILE A 65 13.00 -9.08 7.02
N ARG A 66 13.85 -9.18 8.05
CA ARG A 66 13.95 -8.14 9.06
C ARG A 66 14.72 -6.96 8.47
N ASN A 67 14.08 -5.80 8.43
CA ASN A 67 14.68 -4.56 7.97
C ASN A 67 15.02 -3.67 9.19
N PRO A 68 16.29 -3.54 9.59
CA PRO A 68 16.66 -2.65 10.68
C PRO A 68 16.86 -1.20 10.26
N GLU A 69 16.99 -0.94 8.93
CA GLU A 69 17.31 0.37 8.39
C GLU A 69 16.08 1.30 8.44
N ASP A 70 16.30 2.55 8.75
CA ASP A 70 15.27 3.61 8.81
C ASP A 70 14.01 3.20 9.59
N ARG A 71 14.18 2.45 10.68
CA ARG A 71 13.07 1.90 11.46
C ARG A 71 12.07 2.98 11.87
N GLY A 72 10.77 2.71 11.62
CA GLY A 72 9.69 3.66 11.84
C GLY A 72 9.44 4.61 10.65
N ASN A 73 10.20 4.47 9.55
CA ASN A 73 9.93 5.13 8.29
C ASN A 73 9.11 4.21 7.38
N GLY A 74 7.78 4.40 7.32
CA GLY A 74 6.87 3.59 6.51
C GLY A 74 7.24 3.57 5.03
N PRO A 75 7.42 4.73 4.37
CA PRO A 75 7.91 4.81 2.98
C PRO A 75 9.18 4.00 2.72
N ALA A 76 10.20 4.14 3.57
CA ALA A 76 11.46 3.39 3.41
C ALA A 76 11.25 1.88 3.53
N ASN A 77 10.40 1.43 4.46
CA ASN A 77 10.05 0.02 4.61
C ASN A 77 9.25 -0.51 3.42
N THR A 78 8.35 0.32 2.87
CA THR A 78 7.59 -0.02 1.66
C THR A 78 8.51 -0.17 0.47
N ASN A 79 9.47 0.73 0.28
CA ASN A 79 10.48 0.64 -0.76
C ASN A 79 11.33 -0.63 -0.63
N ASN A 80 11.74 -0.96 0.59
CA ASN A 80 12.49 -2.21 0.83
C ASN A 80 11.64 -3.45 0.45
N ALA A 81 10.35 -3.48 0.78
CA ALA A 81 9.47 -4.56 0.36
C ALA A 81 9.33 -4.64 -1.17
N ILE A 82 9.21 -3.50 -1.86
CA ILE A 82 9.15 -3.41 -3.32
C ILE A 82 10.45 -3.94 -3.96
N ASP A 83 11.61 -3.56 -3.43
CA ASP A 83 12.93 -3.95 -3.95
C ASP A 83 13.23 -5.45 -3.81
N LEU A 84 12.52 -6.14 -2.92
CA LEU A 84 12.58 -7.59 -2.77
C LEU A 84 11.75 -8.36 -3.81
N CYS A 85 10.86 -7.68 -4.52
CA CYS A 85 9.92 -8.28 -5.45
C CYS A 85 10.59 -8.66 -6.77
N ASP A 86 10.27 -9.84 -7.30
CA ASP A 86 10.79 -10.41 -8.55
C ASP A 86 9.69 -10.83 -9.54
N GLY A 87 8.43 -10.62 -9.21
CA GLY A 87 7.27 -10.89 -10.07
C GLY A 87 7.14 -9.91 -11.25
N GLU A 88 6.30 -10.24 -12.23
CA GLU A 88 6.00 -9.37 -13.36
C GLU A 88 5.24 -8.11 -12.92
N ILE A 89 4.37 -8.25 -11.92
CA ILE A 89 3.58 -7.18 -11.31
C ILE A 89 3.90 -7.14 -9.82
N ILE A 90 4.09 -5.95 -9.29
CA ILE A 90 4.23 -5.69 -7.86
C ILE A 90 2.91 -5.13 -7.34
N LYS A 91 2.33 -5.80 -6.35
CA LYS A 91 1.15 -5.39 -5.62
C LYS A 91 1.55 -4.95 -4.22
N VAL A 92 1.40 -3.67 -3.91
CA VAL A 92 1.62 -3.18 -2.55
C VAL A 92 0.42 -3.54 -1.67
N MET A 93 0.68 -4.05 -0.47
CA MET A 93 -0.35 -4.37 0.52
C MET A 93 0.15 -3.99 1.91
N PHE A 94 -0.52 -3.08 2.60
CA PHE A 94 -0.17 -2.74 3.98
C PHE A 94 -0.73 -3.79 4.94
N GLN A 95 -0.02 -4.03 6.03
CA GLN A 95 -0.32 -5.12 6.95
C GLN A 95 -1.72 -5.04 7.60
N ASP A 96 -2.27 -3.83 7.75
CA ASP A 96 -3.56 -3.55 8.38
C ASP A 96 -4.75 -3.63 7.40
N ASP A 97 -4.49 -3.70 6.10
CA ASP A 97 -5.49 -3.88 5.06
C ASP A 97 -5.57 -5.36 4.62
N PHE A 98 -6.61 -5.74 3.90
CA PHE A 98 -6.76 -7.09 3.38
C PHE A 98 -7.56 -7.14 2.06
N PHE A 99 -7.50 -8.26 1.33
CA PHE A 99 -8.28 -8.45 0.12
C PHE A 99 -9.77 -8.65 0.45
N TYR A 100 -10.62 -7.96 -0.31
CA TYR A 100 -12.07 -8.00 -0.10
C TYR A 100 -12.70 -9.32 -0.55
N ASP A 101 -12.20 -9.90 -1.67
CA ASP A 101 -12.68 -11.16 -2.22
C ASP A 101 -11.52 -12.10 -2.61
N ASP A 102 -11.85 -13.32 -3.02
CA ASP A 102 -10.87 -14.33 -3.43
C ASP A 102 -10.47 -14.25 -4.92
N GLU A 103 -11.02 -13.31 -5.68
CA GLU A 103 -10.70 -13.05 -7.09
C GLU A 103 -9.76 -11.86 -7.30
N ALA A 104 -9.45 -11.12 -6.23
CA ALA A 104 -8.76 -9.83 -6.31
C ALA A 104 -7.43 -9.89 -7.07
N LEU A 105 -6.56 -10.86 -6.78
CA LEU A 105 -5.27 -10.99 -7.46
C LEU A 105 -5.43 -11.32 -8.95
N GLY A 106 -6.39 -12.17 -9.30
CA GLY A 106 -6.68 -12.50 -10.70
C GLY A 106 -7.14 -11.28 -11.48
N LYS A 107 -8.08 -10.52 -10.96
CA LYS A 107 -8.59 -9.28 -11.58
C LYS A 107 -7.48 -8.25 -11.77
N ILE A 108 -6.60 -8.07 -10.78
CA ILE A 108 -5.45 -7.16 -10.86
C ILE A 108 -4.49 -7.61 -11.96
N TYR A 109 -4.14 -8.90 -11.98
CA TYR A 109 -3.22 -9.44 -12.99
C TYR A 109 -3.79 -9.28 -14.40
N ASP A 110 -5.01 -9.70 -14.63
CA ASP A 110 -5.66 -9.64 -15.95
C ASP A 110 -5.77 -8.20 -16.47
N ALA A 111 -6.18 -7.27 -15.60
CA ALA A 111 -6.33 -5.86 -15.98
C ALA A 111 -5.00 -5.20 -16.34
N LEU A 112 -3.92 -5.47 -15.60
CA LEU A 112 -2.65 -4.78 -15.82
C LEU A 112 -1.75 -5.50 -16.84
N SER A 113 -1.75 -6.84 -16.88
CA SER A 113 -0.91 -7.61 -17.82
C SER A 113 -1.32 -7.41 -19.28
N THR A 114 -2.61 -7.19 -19.53
CA THR A 114 -3.16 -6.95 -20.88
C THR A 114 -3.18 -5.47 -21.30
N SER A 115 -2.90 -4.55 -20.36
CA SER A 115 -2.89 -3.11 -20.60
C SER A 115 -1.53 -2.61 -21.10
N ASP A 116 -1.53 -1.53 -21.87
CA ASP A 116 -0.34 -0.74 -22.20
C ASP A 116 0.12 0.17 -21.04
N LYS A 117 -0.73 0.35 -20.01
CA LYS A 117 -0.42 1.14 -18.82
C LYS A 117 0.62 0.47 -17.93
N THR A 118 1.35 1.30 -17.17
CA THR A 118 2.41 0.84 -16.26
C THR A 118 1.89 0.48 -14.88
N TRP A 119 0.80 1.11 -14.45
CA TRP A 119 0.24 0.94 -13.12
C TRP A 119 -1.29 0.93 -13.11
N LEU A 120 -1.83 0.45 -12.00
CA LEU A 120 -3.26 0.24 -11.77
C LEU A 120 -3.61 0.67 -10.34
N VAL A 121 -4.83 1.17 -10.16
CA VAL A 121 -5.47 1.37 -8.87
C VAL A 121 -6.86 0.73 -8.89
N CYS A 122 -7.23 0.05 -7.79
CA CYS A 122 -8.53 -0.60 -7.66
C CYS A 122 -9.42 0.10 -6.63
N GLY A 123 -10.70 -0.24 -6.65
CA GLY A 123 -11.65 0.20 -5.63
C GLY A 123 -11.35 -0.41 -4.26
N SER A 124 -11.76 0.31 -3.22
CA SER A 124 -11.66 -0.14 -1.83
C SER A 124 -12.92 0.18 -1.03
N ASN A 125 -13.10 -0.51 0.08
CA ASN A 125 -14.06 -0.15 1.11
C ASN A 125 -13.37 -0.02 2.48
N HIS A 126 -14.15 0.20 3.52
CA HIS A 126 -13.65 0.37 4.88
C HIS A 126 -14.36 -0.56 5.86
N THR A 127 -13.64 -0.99 6.90
CA THR A 127 -14.18 -1.76 8.02
C THR A 127 -13.63 -1.23 9.35
N ARG A 128 -14.43 -1.34 10.43
CA ARG A 128 -14.02 -1.02 11.81
C ARG A 128 -14.10 -2.23 12.74
N ASP A 129 -14.55 -3.36 12.23
CA ASP A 129 -14.86 -4.59 12.97
C ASP A 129 -14.22 -5.82 12.30
N ASP A 130 -13.02 -5.63 11.77
CA ASP A 130 -12.17 -6.67 11.20
C ASP A 130 -12.84 -7.47 10.07
N GLY A 131 -13.66 -6.76 9.27
CA GLY A 131 -14.32 -7.34 8.09
C GLY A 131 -15.67 -7.99 8.37
N ASN A 132 -16.25 -7.83 9.56
CA ASN A 132 -17.63 -8.28 9.82
C ASN A 132 -18.66 -7.38 9.15
N SER A 133 -18.34 -6.10 8.95
CA SER A 133 -19.14 -5.17 8.15
C SER A 133 -18.25 -4.21 7.35
N PHE A 134 -18.79 -3.74 6.22
CA PHE A 134 -18.10 -2.82 5.32
C PHE A 134 -18.95 -1.60 5.06
N TYR A 135 -18.29 -0.47 4.85
CA TYR A 135 -18.94 0.79 4.55
C TYR A 135 -18.04 1.61 3.61
N TRP A 136 -18.64 2.60 2.94
CA TRP A 136 -17.99 3.59 2.09
C TRP A 136 -17.09 2.97 1.02
N ASP A 137 -17.73 2.46 -0.04
CA ASP A 137 -17.01 2.05 -1.25
C ASP A 137 -16.40 3.28 -1.92
N LEU A 138 -15.08 3.26 -2.07
CA LEU A 138 -14.31 4.29 -2.74
C LEU A 138 -13.84 3.77 -4.09
N MET A 139 -14.41 4.32 -5.17
CA MET A 139 -13.96 4.05 -6.53
C MET A 139 -12.88 5.08 -6.89
N PRO A 140 -11.68 4.61 -7.31
CA PRO A 140 -10.56 5.51 -7.56
C PRO A 140 -10.83 6.41 -8.75
N LYS A 141 -10.48 7.68 -8.62
CA LYS A 141 -10.47 8.66 -9.70
C LYS A 141 -9.34 9.65 -9.49
N TRP A 142 -8.81 10.19 -10.58
CA TRP A 142 -7.80 11.23 -10.48
C TRP A 142 -8.39 12.54 -9.95
N ASN A 143 -7.58 13.23 -9.17
CA ASN A 143 -7.85 14.59 -8.74
C ASN A 143 -6.53 15.37 -8.78
N ASP A 144 -6.49 16.49 -9.52
CA ASP A 144 -5.29 17.31 -9.67
C ASP A 144 -4.81 17.90 -8.34
N GLN A 145 -5.71 18.00 -7.34
CA GLN A 145 -5.38 18.38 -5.97
C GLN A 145 -4.68 17.26 -5.16
N ILE A 146 -4.33 16.12 -5.77
CA ILE A 146 -3.70 15.01 -5.06
C ILE A 146 -2.37 15.42 -4.42
N ILE A 147 -1.61 16.30 -5.09
CA ILE A 147 -0.35 16.84 -4.55
C ILE A 147 -0.58 17.73 -3.30
N ASN A 148 -1.77 18.25 -3.10
CA ASN A 148 -2.23 18.96 -1.90
C ASN A 148 -2.75 18.02 -0.79
N GLY A 149 -2.65 16.69 -0.96
CA GLY A 149 -3.14 15.70 -0.02
C GLY A 149 -4.64 15.37 -0.19
N VAL A 150 -5.29 15.81 -1.28
CA VAL A 150 -6.67 15.42 -1.60
C VAL A 150 -6.68 14.05 -2.24
N ASN A 151 -6.65 13.01 -1.40
CA ASN A 151 -6.65 11.62 -1.86
C ASN A 151 -8.05 11.16 -2.28
N THR A 152 -8.23 10.91 -3.57
CA THR A 152 -9.44 10.35 -4.17
C THR A 152 -9.20 8.96 -4.78
N ILE A 153 -8.06 8.34 -4.45
CA ILE A 153 -7.65 7.02 -4.90
C ILE A 153 -7.81 5.98 -3.80
N SER A 154 -7.29 6.19 -2.63
CA SER A 154 -7.33 5.39 -1.39
C SER A 154 -5.92 5.16 -0.82
N SER A 155 -5.79 4.20 0.13
CA SER A 155 -4.51 3.79 0.73
C SER A 155 -3.56 3.18 -0.31
N PRO A 156 -2.24 3.09 -0.03
CA PRO A 156 -1.30 2.42 -0.94
C PRO A 156 -1.63 0.95 -1.23
N SER A 157 -2.48 0.33 -0.43
CA SER A 157 -2.93 -1.05 -0.67
C SER A 157 -3.78 -1.22 -1.93
N VAL A 158 -4.23 -0.14 -2.58
CA VAL A 158 -4.97 -0.27 -3.86
C VAL A 158 -4.08 -0.29 -5.10
N ILE A 159 -2.76 0.02 -4.97
CA ILE A 159 -1.87 0.12 -6.13
C ILE A 159 -1.25 -1.21 -6.53
N ALA A 160 -1.12 -1.42 -7.83
CA ALA A 160 -0.24 -2.40 -8.44
C ALA A 160 0.49 -1.77 -9.64
N PHE A 161 1.70 -2.23 -9.95
CA PHE A 161 2.46 -1.73 -11.09
C PHE A 161 3.36 -2.81 -11.71
N LYS A 162 3.69 -2.65 -12.98
CA LYS A 162 4.64 -3.52 -13.68
C LYS A 162 6.02 -3.39 -13.07
N ASN A 163 6.69 -4.50 -12.82
CA ASN A 163 8.04 -4.49 -12.26
C ASN A 163 9.02 -3.82 -13.25
N GLY A 164 10.08 -3.22 -12.70
CA GLY A 164 11.11 -2.52 -13.47
C GLY A 164 10.97 -1.00 -13.48
N ILE A 165 9.93 -0.43 -12.86
CA ILE A 165 9.86 1.02 -12.65
C ILE A 165 10.90 1.48 -11.61
N LYS A 166 11.33 2.75 -11.72
CA LYS A 166 12.34 3.34 -10.84
C LYS A 166 11.74 4.11 -9.66
N GLU A 167 10.48 4.49 -9.81
CA GLU A 167 9.76 5.28 -8.83
C GLU A 167 9.64 4.53 -7.51
N ARG A 168 9.83 5.25 -6.42
CA ARG A 168 9.76 4.76 -5.04
C ARG A 168 9.03 5.79 -4.19
N PHE A 169 8.43 5.35 -3.10
CA PHE A 169 7.85 6.23 -2.12
C PHE A 169 8.89 7.20 -1.57
N GLU A 170 8.55 8.48 -1.48
CA GLU A 170 9.44 9.52 -0.95
C GLU A 170 9.61 9.37 0.57
N THR A 171 10.82 9.10 1.02
CA THR A 171 11.10 8.77 2.42
C THR A 171 10.97 9.95 3.39
N ASN A 172 10.97 11.18 2.88
CA ASN A 172 10.72 12.39 3.66
C ASN A 172 9.21 12.72 3.79
N VAL A 173 8.33 12.01 3.10
CA VAL A 173 6.88 12.21 3.09
C VAL A 173 6.20 11.02 3.75
N ARG A 174 5.62 11.22 4.94
CA ARG A 174 5.04 10.15 5.75
C ARG A 174 3.52 10.26 5.89
N MET A 175 3.01 11.50 6.00
CA MET A 175 1.59 11.77 6.24
C MET A 175 0.76 11.66 4.95
N MET A 176 1.39 11.93 3.82
CA MET A 176 0.75 11.89 2.50
C MET A 176 1.58 11.10 1.48
N MET A 177 2.23 10.04 1.94
CA MET A 177 3.11 9.20 1.12
C MET A 177 2.41 8.58 -0.09
N ASP A 178 1.13 8.28 0.04
CA ASP A 178 0.25 7.79 -1.01
C ASP A 178 0.00 8.85 -2.10
N CYS A 179 -0.40 10.05 -1.70
CA CYS A 179 -0.67 11.16 -2.61
C CYS A 179 0.58 11.53 -3.42
N GLU A 180 1.73 11.64 -2.75
CA GLU A 180 3.01 11.94 -3.39
C GLU A 180 3.41 10.85 -4.38
N PHE A 181 3.25 9.58 -4.00
CA PHE A 181 3.60 8.47 -4.87
C PHE A 181 2.68 8.38 -6.09
N TYR A 182 1.36 8.56 -5.93
CA TYR A 182 0.43 8.59 -7.05
C TYR A 182 0.74 9.75 -8.01
N TYR A 183 1.07 10.92 -7.49
CA TYR A 183 1.49 12.06 -8.30
C TYR A 183 2.78 11.76 -9.07
N THR A 184 3.79 11.17 -8.41
CA THR A 184 5.04 10.72 -9.03
C THR A 184 4.78 9.70 -10.16
N MET A 185 3.89 8.73 -9.93
CA MET A 185 3.53 7.73 -10.93
C MET A 185 2.82 8.33 -12.13
N ASP A 186 1.89 9.26 -11.91
CA ASP A 186 1.21 9.96 -13.01
C ASP A 186 2.18 10.79 -13.85
N LYS A 187 3.09 11.52 -13.23
CA LYS A 187 4.10 12.32 -13.95
C LYS A 187 5.06 11.47 -14.76
N ALA A 188 5.44 10.30 -14.27
CA ALA A 188 6.40 9.42 -14.93
C ALA A 188 5.75 8.54 -16.01
N HIS A 189 4.51 8.09 -15.80
CA HIS A 189 3.88 7.01 -16.57
C HIS A 189 2.47 7.35 -17.09
N GLY A 190 1.94 8.55 -16.75
CA GLY A 190 0.56 8.94 -17.04
C GLY A 190 -0.47 8.20 -16.19
N GLN A 191 -1.73 8.37 -16.52
CA GLN A 191 -2.87 7.84 -15.75
C GLN A 191 -2.87 6.30 -15.65
N PRO A 192 -3.28 5.73 -14.50
CA PRO A 192 -3.36 4.29 -14.28
C PRO A 192 -4.46 3.61 -15.09
N VAL A 193 -4.52 2.29 -15.00
CA VAL A 193 -5.76 1.53 -15.15
C VAL A 193 -6.62 1.79 -13.91
N TYR A 194 -7.84 2.24 -14.09
CA TYR A 194 -8.83 2.35 -13.02
C TYR A 194 -9.70 1.09 -13.01
N LEU A 195 -9.48 0.22 -12.04
CA LEU A 195 -10.27 -0.98 -11.85
C LEU A 195 -11.38 -0.69 -10.83
N HIS A 196 -12.62 -0.54 -11.31
CA HIS A 196 -13.77 -0.13 -10.52
C HIS A 196 -14.42 -1.30 -9.77
N ASP A 197 -13.63 -2.29 -9.37
CA ASP A 197 -14.02 -3.35 -8.46
C ASP A 197 -13.46 -3.05 -7.07
N VAL A 198 -14.25 -3.27 -6.02
CA VAL A 198 -13.76 -3.25 -4.64
C VAL A 198 -12.94 -4.51 -4.41
N LEU A 199 -11.62 -4.37 -4.34
CA LEU A 199 -10.69 -5.50 -4.19
C LEU A 199 -9.90 -5.43 -2.88
N VAL A 200 -9.90 -4.28 -2.21
CA VAL A 200 -9.17 -4.03 -0.97
C VAL A 200 -10.12 -3.50 0.09
N SER A 201 -9.98 -4.00 1.31
CA SER A 201 -10.65 -3.45 2.48
C SER A 201 -9.64 -2.75 3.38
N ASN A 202 -9.86 -1.47 3.60
CA ASN A 202 -9.07 -0.66 4.51
C ASN A 202 -9.60 -0.83 5.94
N ARG A 203 -8.78 -1.34 6.83
CA ARG A 203 -9.10 -1.40 8.26
C ARG A 203 -8.96 0.00 8.85
N VAL A 204 -9.95 0.47 9.58
CA VAL A 204 -9.93 1.76 10.27
C VAL A 204 -9.75 1.54 11.78
N HIS A 205 -8.60 1.97 12.29
CA HIS A 205 -8.23 1.84 13.71
C HIS A 205 -7.46 3.08 14.21
N ASP A 206 -7.38 3.27 15.52
CA ASP A 206 -6.82 4.48 16.15
C ASP A 206 -5.32 4.70 15.87
N GLY A 207 -4.59 3.62 15.54
CA GLY A 207 -3.16 3.68 15.23
C GLY A 207 -2.81 4.23 13.84
N GLN A 208 -3.81 4.44 12.96
CA GLN A 208 -3.57 4.92 11.60
C GLN A 208 -3.07 6.36 11.55
N VAL A 209 -2.24 6.66 10.55
CA VAL A 209 -1.72 8.01 10.29
C VAL A 209 -2.85 9.01 10.06
N SER A 210 -3.87 8.66 9.29
CA SER A 210 -5.03 9.51 9.00
C SER A 210 -5.80 9.90 10.25
N GLN A 211 -5.96 8.97 11.22
CA GLN A 211 -6.60 9.27 12.50
C GLN A 211 -5.75 10.24 13.34
N ARG A 212 -4.43 10.08 13.32
CA ARG A 212 -3.50 10.98 14.02
C ARG A 212 -3.52 12.40 13.45
N ILE A 213 -3.61 12.57 12.12
CA ILE A 213 -3.69 13.89 11.48
C ILE A 213 -4.93 14.65 11.95
N THR A 214 -6.06 13.96 12.12
CA THR A 214 -7.31 14.60 12.58
C THR A 214 -7.34 14.83 14.09
N ALA A 215 -6.66 14.01 14.86
CA ALA A 215 -6.70 14.04 16.33
C ALA A 215 -5.68 15.00 16.96
N ASP A 216 -4.55 15.27 16.30
CA ASP A 216 -3.44 16.04 16.87
C ASP A 216 -2.94 17.12 15.89
N PRO A 217 -3.04 18.42 16.25
CA PRO A 217 -2.57 19.53 15.43
C PRO A 217 -1.10 19.40 14.96
N LYS A 218 -0.25 18.71 15.72
CA LYS A 218 1.15 18.48 15.36
C LYS A 218 1.28 17.68 14.06
N TYR A 219 0.46 16.65 13.87
CA TYR A 219 0.48 15.84 12.64
C TYR A 219 -0.08 16.62 11.46
N TYR A 220 -1.08 17.47 11.68
CA TYR A 220 -1.60 18.36 10.67
C TYR A 220 -0.55 19.38 10.19
N GLU A 221 0.22 19.99 11.12
CA GLU A 221 1.32 20.89 10.77
C GLU A 221 2.48 20.14 10.07
N GLN A 222 2.70 18.88 10.42
CA GLN A 222 3.67 18.04 9.68
C GLN A 222 3.20 17.79 8.25
N MET A 223 1.93 17.46 8.05
CA MET A 223 1.35 17.27 6.72
C MET A 223 1.51 18.51 5.84
N LYS A 224 1.28 19.71 6.38
CA LYS A 224 1.50 20.97 5.63
C LYS A 224 2.95 21.11 5.16
N LYS A 225 3.92 20.80 6.01
CA LYS A 225 5.35 20.84 5.64
C LYS A 225 5.67 19.83 4.54
N GLU A 226 5.03 18.67 4.58
CA GLU A 226 5.19 17.65 3.53
C GLU A 226 4.57 18.11 2.22
N ILE A 227 3.42 18.80 2.24
CA ILE A 227 2.84 19.44 1.05
C ILE A 227 3.82 20.45 0.44
N ASP A 228 4.37 21.38 1.23
CA ASP A 228 5.35 22.35 0.77
C ASP A 228 6.61 21.66 0.18
N TYR A 229 7.07 20.59 0.82
CA TYR A 229 8.17 19.77 0.31
C TYR A 229 7.82 19.16 -1.05
N CYS A 230 6.64 18.57 -1.22
CA CYS A 230 6.20 17.97 -2.48
C CYS A 230 6.08 19.01 -3.60
N PHE A 231 5.53 20.19 -3.33
CA PHE A 231 5.49 21.29 -4.29
C PHE A 231 6.89 21.67 -4.78
N ASN A 232 7.84 21.84 -3.85
CA ASN A 232 9.23 22.17 -4.19
C ASN A 232 9.90 21.05 -4.99
N LYS A 233 9.72 19.78 -4.59
CA LYS A 233 10.28 18.59 -5.26
C LYS A 233 9.82 18.48 -6.71
N HIS A 234 8.54 18.72 -6.95
CA HIS A 234 7.94 18.58 -8.27
C HIS A 234 7.90 19.88 -9.10
N GLY A 235 8.39 20.99 -8.56
CA GLY A 235 8.37 22.29 -9.23
C GLY A 235 6.96 22.82 -9.51
N VAL A 236 5.99 22.46 -8.67
CA VAL A 236 4.60 22.89 -8.79
C VAL A 236 4.38 24.19 -8.02
N ASN A 237 3.64 25.13 -8.59
CA ASN A 237 3.34 26.40 -7.94
C ASN A 237 2.03 26.28 -7.15
N HIS A 238 1.98 26.71 -5.90
CA HIS A 238 0.76 26.70 -5.06
C HIS A 238 -0.47 27.37 -5.70
N ASN A 239 -0.25 28.26 -6.67
CA ASN A 239 -1.32 28.95 -7.38
C ASN A 239 -1.83 28.19 -8.63
N GLU A 240 -1.22 27.07 -8.99
CA GLU A 240 -1.54 26.29 -10.20
C GLU A 240 -2.39 25.04 -9.92
N VAL A 241 -2.63 24.75 -8.64
CA VAL A 241 -3.35 23.54 -8.18
C VAL A 241 -4.48 23.92 -7.23
#